data_2da0c2d275928be3a2c6938549a2986a
#
_entry.id   2da0c2d275928be3a2c6938549a2986a
#
_cell.length_a   1.000
_cell.length_b   1.000
_cell.length_c   1.000
_cell.angle_alpha   90.00
_cell.angle_beta   90.00
_cell.angle_gamma   90.00
#
_symmetry.space_group_name_H-M   'P 1'
#
loop_
_entity.id
_entity.type
_entity.pdbx_description
1 polymer ?
#
loop_
_entity_poly.entity_id
_entity_poly.type
_entity_poly.pdbx_seq_one_letter_code
_entity_poly.pdbx_strand_id
1 'polypeptide(L)'
;MTSSAALSTLSPDQVLPLLRERQGAWRQRYQLQRIGVFGSTARNEATSRSDVDVWVELDPLTPYATVHLKQELEELLQRPVDLVRLRDR
;
A
#
# COMPACT_ATOMS: atom_id res chain seq x y z
N MET A 1 -20.22 13.64 -4.12
CA MET A 1 -19.83 13.75 -4.34
C MET A 1 -18.95 13.50 -5.13
N THR A 2 -18.67 13.26 -5.85
CA THR A 2 -17.74 13.42 -6.61
C THR A 2 -16.40 13.01 -6.32
N SER A 3 -16.21 12.46 -5.32
CA SER A 3 -14.92 12.16 -4.80
C SER A 3 -14.15 11.14 -5.59
N SER A 4 -14.80 10.35 -6.38
CA SER A 4 -14.07 9.35 -7.14
C SER A 4 -13.11 9.97 -8.14
N ALA A 5 -13.40 11.16 -8.58
CA ALA A 5 -12.52 11.81 -9.53
C ALA A 5 -11.17 12.16 -8.91
N ALA A 6 -11.15 12.31 -7.61
CA ALA A 6 -9.92 12.68 -6.94
C ALA A 6 -8.88 11.59 -6.96
N LEU A 7 -9.26 10.37 -7.33
CA LEU A 7 -8.33 9.25 -7.35
C LEU A 7 -7.78 8.98 -8.72
N SER A 8 -7.92 9.91 -9.66
CA SER A 8 -7.35 9.72 -10.99
C SER A 8 -5.83 9.66 -10.93
N THR A 9 -5.21 10.35 -9.98
CA THR A 9 -3.79 10.23 -9.68
C THR A 9 -3.62 10.11 -8.19
N LEU A 10 -2.60 9.40 -7.77
CA LEU A 10 -2.31 9.24 -6.34
C LEU A 10 -0.93 9.77 -6.04
N SER A 11 -0.86 10.69 -5.10
CA SER A 11 0.41 11.18 -4.59
C SER A 11 0.70 10.52 -3.25
N PRO A 12 1.95 10.57 -2.78
CA PRO A 12 2.26 10.07 -1.44
C PRO A 12 1.40 10.74 -0.37
N ASP A 13 1.07 12.02 -0.55
CA ASP A 13 0.25 12.75 0.41
C ASP A 13 -1.15 12.17 0.53
N GLN A 14 -1.64 11.51 -0.51
CA GLN A 14 -2.95 10.89 -0.49
C GLN A 14 -2.90 9.47 0.02
N VAL A 15 -1.84 8.75 -0.33
CA VAL A 15 -1.73 7.33 -0.02
C VAL A 15 -1.32 7.11 1.43
N LEU A 16 -0.32 7.85 1.91
CA LEU A 16 0.26 7.59 3.23
C LEU A 16 -0.74 7.71 4.37
N PRO A 17 -1.63 8.72 4.39
CA PRO A 17 -2.61 8.77 5.47
C PRO A 17 -3.54 7.56 5.49
N LEU A 18 -3.91 7.05 4.31
CA LEU A 18 -4.77 5.86 4.25
C LEU A 18 -4.05 4.64 4.80
N LEU A 19 -2.76 4.50 4.49
CA LEU A 19 -1.97 3.40 5.02
C LEU A 19 -1.84 3.49 6.53
N ARG A 20 -1.67 4.70 7.05
CA ARG A 20 -1.54 4.90 8.48
C ARG A 20 -2.81 4.52 9.23
N GLU A 21 -3.97 4.79 8.64
CA GLU A 21 -5.23 4.44 9.27
C GLU A 21 -5.36 2.93 9.47
N ARG A 22 -4.79 2.16 8.56
CA ARG A 22 -4.93 0.71 8.61
C ARG A 22 -3.75 0.02 9.27
N GLN A 23 -2.69 0.77 9.54
CA GLN A 23 -1.44 0.17 10.00
C GLN A 23 -1.61 -0.61 11.29
N GLY A 24 -2.42 -0.10 12.21
CA GLY A 24 -2.65 -0.79 13.48
C GLY A 24 -3.31 -2.15 13.28
N ALA A 25 -4.33 -2.20 12.43
CA ALA A 25 -5.02 -3.46 12.16
C ALA A 25 -4.10 -4.44 11.45
N TRP A 26 -3.31 -3.96 10.51
CA TRP A 26 -2.39 -4.83 9.78
C TRP A 26 -1.26 -5.33 10.67
N ARG A 27 -0.84 -4.51 11.61
CA ARG A 27 0.18 -4.94 12.58
C ARG A 27 -0.31 -6.15 13.37
N GLN A 28 -1.57 -6.13 13.79
CA GLN A 28 -2.13 -7.23 14.54
C GLN A 28 -2.44 -8.44 13.66
N ARG A 29 -2.95 -8.19 12.47
CA ARG A 29 -3.42 -9.26 11.60
C ARG A 29 -2.29 -9.92 10.83
N TYR A 30 -1.34 -9.14 10.37
CA TYR A 30 -0.29 -9.62 9.47
C TYR A 30 1.11 -9.47 10.02
N GLN A 31 1.24 -9.02 11.25
CA GLN A 31 2.55 -8.77 11.85
C GLN A 31 3.33 -7.72 11.06
N LEU A 32 2.61 -6.73 10.56
CA LEU A 32 3.23 -5.66 9.79
C LEU A 32 4.14 -4.84 10.70
N GLN A 33 5.37 -4.62 10.26
CA GLN A 33 6.34 -3.81 10.99
C GLN A 33 6.45 -2.42 10.40
N ARG A 34 6.58 -2.34 9.07
CA ARG A 34 6.69 -1.05 8.39
C ARG A 34 6.03 -1.14 7.03
N ILE A 35 5.57 0.00 6.54
CA ILE A 35 4.94 0.10 5.24
C ILE A 35 5.24 1.46 4.65
N GLY A 36 5.42 1.52 3.35
CA GLY A 36 5.67 2.78 2.67
C GLY A 36 5.43 2.65 1.18
N VAL A 37 5.75 3.69 0.46
CA VAL A 37 5.58 3.72 -0.99
C VAL A 37 6.95 3.90 -1.66
N PHE A 38 7.03 3.48 -2.93
CA PHE A 38 8.28 3.60 -3.66
C PHE A 38 7.97 3.87 -5.14
N GLY A 39 9.00 3.92 -5.96
CA GLY A 39 8.87 4.06 -7.40
C GLY A 39 8.11 5.31 -7.79
N SER A 40 7.25 5.17 -8.80
CA SER A 40 6.51 6.33 -9.32
C SER A 40 5.57 6.91 -8.28
N THR A 41 5.03 6.08 -7.38
CA THR A 41 4.16 6.57 -6.32
C THR A 41 4.92 7.51 -5.39
N ALA A 42 6.11 7.11 -4.96
CA ALA A 42 6.91 7.93 -4.05
C ALA A 42 7.37 9.23 -4.70
N ARG A 43 7.60 9.19 -6.01
CA ARG A 43 8.06 10.38 -6.74
C ARG A 43 6.91 11.27 -7.20
N ASN A 44 5.68 10.91 -6.83
CA ASN A 44 4.49 11.65 -7.25
C ASN A 44 4.33 11.67 -8.77
N GLU A 45 4.70 10.56 -9.40
CA GLU A 45 4.61 10.42 -10.86
C GLU A 45 3.59 9.38 -11.28
N ALA A 46 2.90 8.78 -10.33
CA ALA A 46 1.91 7.77 -10.63
C ALA A 46 0.70 8.38 -11.31
N THR A 47 0.21 7.73 -12.35
CA THR A 47 -0.96 8.18 -13.09
C THR A 47 -2.12 7.25 -12.79
N SER A 48 -3.29 7.57 -13.37
CA SER A 48 -4.47 6.74 -13.19
C SER A 48 -4.28 5.34 -13.75
N ARG A 49 -3.28 5.14 -14.59
CA ARG A 49 -2.98 3.82 -15.16
C ARG A 49 -1.85 3.10 -14.48
N SER A 50 -1.16 3.78 -13.57
CA SER A 50 -0.03 3.19 -12.88
C SER A 50 -0.50 2.34 -11.72
N ASP A 51 0.22 1.26 -11.45
CA ASP A 51 0.04 0.54 -10.20
C ASP A 51 0.56 1.40 -9.07
N VAL A 52 -0.01 1.23 -7.90
CA VAL A 52 0.49 1.90 -6.71
C VAL A 52 1.63 1.05 -6.16
N ASP A 53 2.82 1.65 -6.04
CA ASP A 53 4.01 0.93 -5.60
C ASP A 53 4.14 1.01 -4.08
N VAL A 54 3.95 -0.12 -3.41
CA VAL A 54 3.97 -0.18 -1.95
C VAL A 54 4.98 -1.23 -1.50
N TRP A 55 5.75 -0.89 -0.48
CA TRP A 55 6.64 -1.87 0.14
C TRP A 55 6.21 -2.11 1.58
N VAL A 56 6.45 -3.33 2.06
CA VAL A 56 6.11 -3.70 3.43
C VAL A 56 7.25 -4.49 4.04
N GLU A 57 7.34 -4.41 5.36
CA GLU A 57 8.23 -5.23 6.16
C GLU A 57 7.35 -6.03 7.10
N LEU A 58 7.38 -7.35 6.99
CA LEU A 58 6.51 -8.23 7.75
C LEU A 58 7.35 -9.24 8.52
N ASP A 59 6.75 -9.78 9.57
CA ASP A 59 7.36 -10.89 10.29
C ASP A 59 7.51 -12.07 9.31
N PRO A 60 8.69 -12.68 9.26
CA PRO A 60 8.92 -13.77 8.31
C PRO A 60 8.03 -15.00 8.54
N LEU A 61 7.37 -15.09 9.67
CA LEU A 61 6.51 -16.24 9.96
C LEU A 61 5.08 -16.07 9.46
N THR A 62 4.82 -15.08 8.61
CA THR A 62 3.48 -14.88 8.07
C THR A 62 3.50 -15.04 6.55
N PRO A 63 3.58 -16.30 6.05
CA PRO A 63 3.83 -16.53 4.63
C PRO A 63 2.73 -16.04 3.70
N TYR A 64 1.49 -16.01 4.13
CA TYR A 64 0.40 -15.58 3.26
C TYR A 64 -0.01 -14.15 3.47
N ALA A 65 0.66 -13.43 4.36
CA ALA A 65 0.27 -12.07 4.67
C ALA A 65 0.35 -11.14 3.47
N THR A 66 1.36 -11.34 2.62
CA THR A 66 1.56 -10.48 1.47
C THR A 66 0.38 -10.52 0.52
N VAL A 67 -0.16 -11.72 0.27
CA VAL A 67 -1.29 -11.88 -0.64
C VAL A 67 -2.52 -11.17 -0.10
N HIS A 68 -2.81 -11.41 1.18
CA HIS A 68 -3.99 -10.79 1.79
C HIS A 68 -3.84 -9.29 1.89
N LEU A 69 -2.66 -8.82 2.25
CA LEU A 69 -2.40 -7.40 2.39
C LEU A 69 -2.52 -6.69 1.04
N LYS A 70 -2.04 -7.32 -0.02
CA LYS A 70 -2.18 -6.75 -1.34
C LYS A 70 -3.65 -6.57 -1.71
N GLN A 71 -4.48 -7.57 -1.41
CA GLN A 71 -5.91 -7.46 -1.68
C GLN A 71 -6.54 -6.32 -0.91
N GLU A 72 -6.20 -6.18 0.36
CA GLU A 72 -6.76 -5.10 1.16
C GLU A 72 -6.30 -3.74 0.65
N LEU A 73 -5.05 -3.64 0.22
CA LEU A 73 -4.54 -2.40 -0.35
C LEU A 73 -5.26 -2.04 -1.64
N GLU A 74 -5.52 -3.02 -2.48
CA GLU A 74 -6.23 -2.76 -3.73
C GLU A 74 -7.65 -2.32 -3.48
N GLU A 75 -8.29 -2.88 -2.47
CA GLU A 75 -9.63 -2.45 -2.09
C GLU A 75 -9.62 -1.04 -1.51
N LEU A 76 -8.65 -0.77 -0.66
CA LEU A 76 -8.54 0.53 -0.02
C LEU A 76 -8.25 1.64 -1.02
N LEU A 77 -7.34 1.39 -1.94
CA LEU A 77 -6.87 2.41 -2.86
C LEU A 77 -7.64 2.40 -4.18
N GLN A 78 -8.45 1.38 -4.42
CA GLN A 78 -9.23 1.24 -5.65
C GLN A 78 -8.33 1.25 -6.88
N ARG A 79 -7.18 0.57 -6.76
CA ARG A 79 -6.19 0.49 -7.82
C ARG A 79 -5.39 -0.78 -7.69
N PRO A 80 -4.82 -1.26 -8.78
CA PRO A 80 -3.84 -2.34 -8.69
C PRO A 80 -2.64 -1.86 -7.86
N VAL A 81 -2.10 -2.77 -7.07
CA VAL A 81 -0.99 -2.48 -6.19
C VAL A 81 0.17 -3.41 -6.52
N ASP A 82 1.35 -2.84 -6.70
CA ASP A 82 2.58 -3.60 -6.83
C ASP A 82 3.19 -3.65 -5.43
N LEU A 83 3.04 -4.78 -4.76
CA LEU A 83 3.46 -4.91 -3.37
C LEU A 83 4.77 -5.68 -3.30
N VAL A 84 5.77 -5.03 -2.72
CA VAL A 84 7.07 -5.63 -2.53
C VAL A 84 7.29 -5.84 -1.05
N ARG A 85 7.72 -7.05 -0.69
CA ARG A 85 8.06 -7.36 0.69
C ARG A 85 9.56 -7.22 0.88
N LEU A 86 9.94 -6.31 1.76
CA LEU A 86 11.34 -6.15 2.10
C LEU A 86 11.75 -7.23 3.07
N ARG A 87 12.90 -7.79 2.85
CA ARG A 87 13.44 -8.78 3.76
C ARG A 87 14.56 -8.18 4.55
N ASP A 88 14.50 -8.44 5.84
CA ASP A 88 15.56 -8.04 6.70
C ASP A 88 16.64 -9.08 6.58
N ARG A 89 17.84 -8.67 6.27
CA ARG A 89 18.87 -9.60 6.05
C ARG A 89 19.50 -10.06 7.09
#